data_59edf0eacc9e49f57a4ce5c5d5062aa1
#
_entry.id   59edf0eacc9e49f57a4ce5c5d5062aa1
#
_cell.length_a   1.000
_cell.length_b   1.000
_cell.length_c   1.000
_cell.angle_alpha   90.00
_cell.angle_beta   90.00
_cell.angle_gamma   90.00
#
_symmetry.space_group_name_H-M   'P 1'
#
loop_
_entity.id
_entity.type
_entity.pdbx_description
1 polymer ?
#
loop_
_entity_poly.entity_id
_entity_poly.type
_entity_poly.pdbx_seq_one_letter_code
_entity_poly.pdbx_strand_id
1 'polypeptide(L)'
;KFGIDLTGSDLHIGHKVVIRKLREFQKLGHTVIFLIGDFTARIGDPTGRATTRPPMTDEQIKENMKRYQEQASKILDIKQTEVRYNSEWWGKMDLKDMILLAAKVTYSQVSAREDFKNRIANGHDFTIQELLYPILQGYDSVALKADVEFGGTDQEFNLLMGRQIQKRYGQE
;
A
#
# COMPACT_ATOMS: atom_id res chain seq x y z
N LYS A 1 -4.56 -0.97 -9.74
CA LYS A 1 -3.63 -1.72 -8.90
C LYS A 1 -4.31 -2.26 -7.64
N PHE A 2 -3.73 -3.28 -7.05
CA PHE A 2 -3.99 -3.75 -5.69
C PHE A 2 -2.65 -3.95 -4.99
N GLY A 3 -2.40 -3.14 -3.97
CA GLY A 3 -1.21 -3.21 -3.14
C GLY A 3 -1.45 -4.06 -1.90
N ILE A 4 -0.46 -4.85 -1.52
CA ILE A 4 -0.51 -5.69 -0.33
C ILE A 4 0.87 -5.76 0.32
N ASP A 5 0.91 -5.47 1.62
CA ASP A 5 2.10 -5.70 2.44
C ASP A 5 2.16 -7.16 2.89
N LEU A 6 3.36 -7.70 2.89
CA LEU A 6 3.63 -9.11 3.21
C LEU A 6 3.59 -9.41 4.71
N THR A 7 2.68 -8.78 5.44
CA THR A 7 2.66 -8.74 6.92
C THR A 7 2.08 -9.99 7.59
N GLY A 8 1.59 -10.95 6.82
CA GLY A 8 1.09 -12.24 7.28
C GLY A 8 1.69 -13.37 6.45
N SER A 9 1.49 -14.62 6.89
CA SER A 9 1.94 -15.79 6.14
C SER A 9 1.03 -16.11 4.96
N ASP A 10 -0.25 -15.73 5.01
CA ASP A 10 -1.28 -16.17 4.07
C ASP A 10 -2.30 -15.08 3.76
N LEU A 11 -2.88 -15.17 2.55
CA LEU A 11 -4.04 -14.41 2.18
C LEU A 11 -5.29 -14.95 2.89
N HIS A 12 -6.13 -14.07 3.40
CA HIS A 12 -7.40 -14.44 4.04
C HIS A 12 -8.62 -14.09 3.16
N ILE A 13 -9.81 -14.43 3.65
CA ILE A 13 -11.07 -14.25 2.90
C ILE A 13 -11.31 -12.79 2.48
N GLY A 14 -10.89 -11.81 3.26
CA GLY A 14 -10.98 -10.39 2.90
C GLY A 14 -10.18 -10.05 1.64
N HIS A 15 -8.96 -10.55 1.53
CA HIS A 15 -8.15 -10.39 0.32
C HIS A 15 -8.82 -11.06 -0.90
N LYS A 16 -9.47 -12.25 -0.70
CA LYS A 16 -10.16 -12.95 -1.76
C LYS A 16 -11.25 -12.09 -2.41
N VAL A 17 -11.96 -11.28 -1.64
CA VAL A 17 -13.02 -10.40 -2.17
C VAL A 17 -12.44 -9.43 -3.20
N VAL A 18 -11.35 -8.75 -2.86
CA VAL A 18 -10.67 -7.80 -3.76
C VAL A 18 -10.07 -8.53 -4.96
N ILE A 19 -9.37 -9.65 -4.73
CA ILE A 19 -8.71 -10.42 -5.80
C ILE A 19 -9.74 -10.94 -6.82
N ARG A 20 -10.95 -11.33 -6.39
CA ARG A 20 -12.05 -11.70 -7.31
C ARG A 20 -12.47 -10.51 -8.16
N LYS A 21 -12.59 -9.33 -7.59
CA LYS A 21 -12.91 -8.10 -8.35
C LYS A 21 -11.82 -7.79 -9.38
N LEU A 22 -10.55 -7.93 -9.03
CA LEU A 22 -9.45 -7.79 -9.99
C LEU A 22 -9.56 -8.80 -11.14
N ARG A 23 -9.99 -10.05 -10.87
CA ARG A 23 -10.21 -11.04 -11.92
C ARG A 23 -11.32 -10.62 -12.89
N GLU A 24 -12.38 -9.95 -12.40
CA GLU A 24 -13.41 -9.37 -13.26
C GLU A 24 -12.83 -8.30 -14.19
N PHE A 25 -11.98 -7.42 -13.67
CA PHE A 25 -11.27 -6.42 -14.48
C PHE A 25 -10.37 -7.05 -15.54
N GLN A 26 -9.64 -8.12 -15.20
CA GLN A 26 -8.87 -8.88 -16.19
C GLN A 26 -9.74 -9.41 -17.32
N LYS A 27 -10.90 -10.01 -16.99
CA LYS A 27 -11.84 -10.54 -17.99
C LYS A 27 -12.41 -9.46 -18.93
N LEU A 28 -12.43 -8.21 -18.47
CA LEU A 28 -12.83 -7.04 -19.26
C LEU A 28 -11.68 -6.42 -20.06
N GLY A 29 -10.48 -7.01 -20.01
CA GLY A 29 -9.32 -6.56 -20.77
C GLY A 29 -8.48 -5.48 -20.09
N HIS A 30 -8.73 -5.18 -18.81
CA HIS A 30 -7.90 -4.23 -18.06
C HIS A 30 -6.59 -4.87 -17.59
N THR A 31 -5.51 -4.09 -17.60
CA THR A 31 -4.25 -4.48 -16.99
C THR A 31 -4.39 -4.46 -15.47
N VAL A 32 -4.20 -5.61 -14.85
CA VAL A 32 -4.19 -5.74 -13.40
C VAL A 32 -2.76 -5.75 -12.89
N ILE A 33 -2.46 -4.83 -11.98
CA ILE A 33 -1.17 -4.76 -11.29
C ILE A 33 -1.35 -5.27 -9.87
N PHE A 34 -0.67 -6.37 -9.54
CA PHE A 34 -0.57 -6.91 -8.19
C PHE A 34 0.73 -6.39 -7.57
N LEU A 35 0.60 -5.35 -6.75
CA LEU A 35 1.74 -4.68 -6.14
C LEU A 35 2.08 -5.33 -4.80
N ILE A 36 3.31 -5.79 -4.69
CA ILE A 36 3.87 -6.32 -3.45
C ILE A 36 4.64 -5.21 -2.74
N GLY A 37 4.20 -4.89 -1.52
CA GLY A 37 4.82 -3.90 -0.66
C GLY A 37 6.01 -4.49 0.09
N ASP A 38 7.08 -4.86 -0.62
CA ASP A 38 8.30 -5.42 -0.02
C ASP A 38 9.14 -4.35 0.70
N PHE A 39 9.05 -3.09 0.27
CA PHE A 39 9.64 -1.97 0.98
C PHE A 39 8.74 -1.52 2.14
N THR A 40 7.44 -1.31 1.90
CA THR A 40 6.50 -0.82 2.91
C THR A 40 6.22 -1.83 4.02
N ALA A 41 6.37 -3.13 3.78
CA ALA A 41 6.29 -4.18 4.80
C ALA A 41 7.31 -3.99 5.94
N ARG A 42 8.45 -3.33 5.67
CA ARG A 42 9.46 -2.98 6.69
C ARG A 42 9.02 -1.84 7.59
N ILE A 43 8.09 -1.01 7.10
CA ILE A 43 7.52 0.13 7.81
C ILE A 43 6.30 -0.33 8.60
N GLY A 44 5.40 -1.06 7.94
CA GLY A 44 4.15 -1.58 8.47
C GLY A 44 3.01 -0.56 8.41
N ASP A 45 1.86 -1.03 7.90
CA ASP A 45 0.63 -0.23 7.87
C ASP A 45 0.12 0.01 9.31
N PRO A 46 -0.05 1.27 9.73
CA PRO A 46 -0.60 1.60 11.04
C PRO A 46 -2.12 1.37 11.15
N THR A 47 -2.82 1.06 10.04
CA THR A 47 -4.29 0.94 9.99
C THR A 47 -4.83 -0.02 11.05
N GLY A 48 -5.79 0.49 11.87
CA GLY A 48 -6.50 -0.30 12.86
C GLY A 48 -5.66 -0.84 14.02
N ARG A 49 -4.48 -0.25 14.29
CA ARG A 49 -3.57 -0.72 15.33
C ARG A 49 -3.37 0.30 16.44
N ALA A 50 -3.31 -0.20 17.65
CA ALA A 50 -2.97 0.59 18.82
C ALA A 50 -1.44 0.72 19.03
N THR A 51 -0.64 -0.16 18.41
CA THR A 51 0.82 -0.22 18.58
C THR A 51 1.53 -0.38 17.24
N THR A 52 2.74 0.15 17.15
CA THR A 52 3.62 -0.01 15.98
C THR A 52 3.97 -1.48 15.75
N ARG A 53 3.95 -1.91 14.47
CA ARG A 53 4.34 -3.28 14.09
C ARG A 53 5.87 -3.41 14.11
N PRO A 54 6.42 -4.52 14.64
CA PRO A 54 7.84 -4.79 14.47
C PRO A 54 8.17 -4.97 12.97
N PRO A 55 9.31 -4.44 12.52
CA PRO A 55 9.74 -4.61 11.14
C PRO A 55 9.98 -6.09 10.79
N MET A 56 9.68 -6.47 9.56
CA MET A 56 9.91 -7.83 9.06
C MET A 56 11.35 -8.00 8.57
N THR A 57 11.88 -9.20 8.69
CA THR A 57 13.19 -9.54 8.10
C THR A 57 13.08 -9.79 6.60
N ASP A 58 14.22 -9.70 5.89
CA ASP A 58 14.26 -9.95 4.45
C ASP A 58 13.86 -11.38 4.09
N GLU A 59 14.18 -12.35 4.94
CA GLU A 59 13.82 -13.75 4.77
C GLU A 59 12.30 -13.93 4.87
N GLN A 60 11.66 -13.33 5.88
CA GLN A 60 10.21 -13.35 6.06
C GLN A 60 9.49 -12.70 4.87
N ILE A 61 10.00 -11.57 4.38
CA ILE A 61 9.46 -10.88 3.20
C ILE A 61 9.52 -11.80 1.98
N LYS A 62 10.65 -12.43 1.70
CA LYS A 62 10.83 -13.35 0.56
C LYS A 62 9.93 -14.59 0.63
N GLU A 63 9.78 -15.18 1.81
CA GLU A 63 8.92 -16.34 1.99
C GLU A 63 7.44 -15.98 1.79
N ASN A 64 6.98 -14.90 2.44
CA ASN A 64 5.60 -14.46 2.32
C ASN A 64 5.26 -14.04 0.89
N MET A 65 6.19 -13.39 0.18
CA MET A 65 6.04 -13.00 -1.21
C MET A 65 5.70 -14.19 -2.11
N LYS A 66 6.45 -15.28 -1.99
CA LYS A 66 6.20 -16.50 -2.76
C LYS A 66 4.81 -17.07 -2.46
N ARG A 67 4.45 -17.17 -1.19
CA ARG A 67 3.14 -17.68 -0.76
C ARG A 67 1.98 -16.83 -1.27
N TYR A 68 2.11 -15.50 -1.22
CA TYR A 68 1.07 -14.58 -1.69
C TYR A 68 0.84 -14.70 -3.20
N GLN A 69 1.92 -14.81 -3.98
CA GLN A 69 1.82 -15.03 -5.42
C GLN A 69 1.16 -16.38 -5.75
N GLU A 70 1.57 -17.46 -5.08
CA GLU A 70 0.97 -18.80 -5.24
C GLU A 70 -0.53 -18.80 -4.89
N GLN A 71 -0.93 -18.12 -3.85
CA GLN A 71 -2.32 -18.03 -3.43
C GLN A 71 -3.16 -17.14 -4.36
N ALA A 72 -2.64 -16.00 -4.77
CA ALA A 72 -3.29 -15.09 -5.71
C ALA A 72 -3.49 -15.76 -7.08
N SER A 73 -2.55 -16.59 -7.53
CA SER A 73 -2.61 -17.31 -8.81
C SER A 73 -3.77 -18.30 -8.91
N LYS A 74 -4.35 -18.71 -7.79
CA LYS A 74 -5.57 -19.55 -7.78
C LYS A 74 -6.83 -18.83 -8.28
N ILE A 75 -6.78 -17.49 -8.33
CA ILE A 75 -7.92 -16.65 -8.72
C ILE A 75 -7.55 -15.76 -9.91
N LEU A 76 -6.41 -15.07 -9.84
CA LEU A 76 -5.90 -14.23 -10.91
C LEU A 76 -5.22 -15.08 -11.99
N ASP A 77 -5.35 -14.65 -13.22
CA ASP A 77 -4.49 -15.13 -14.29
C ASP A 77 -3.13 -14.42 -14.18
N ILE A 78 -2.17 -15.11 -13.59
CA ILE A 78 -0.83 -14.55 -13.36
C ILE A 78 -0.10 -14.21 -14.65
N LYS A 79 -0.39 -14.90 -15.76
CA LYS A 79 0.21 -14.59 -17.06
C LYS A 79 -0.28 -13.24 -17.62
N GLN A 80 -1.45 -12.79 -17.19
CA GLN A 80 -2.04 -11.51 -17.55
C GLN A 80 -1.96 -10.47 -16.41
N THR A 81 -1.26 -10.78 -15.33
CA THR A 81 -1.11 -9.90 -14.17
C THR A 81 0.32 -9.36 -14.14
N GLU A 82 0.45 -8.05 -14.07
CA GLU A 82 1.74 -7.43 -13.76
C GLU A 82 2.00 -7.54 -12.26
N VAL A 83 2.99 -8.33 -11.87
CA VAL A 83 3.46 -8.38 -10.49
C VAL A 83 4.58 -7.36 -10.35
N ARG A 84 4.40 -6.37 -9.48
CA ARG A 84 5.36 -5.29 -9.24
C ARG A 84 5.74 -5.24 -7.77
N TYR A 85 6.90 -4.66 -7.49
CA TYR A 85 7.45 -4.51 -6.15
C TYR A 85 7.69 -3.03 -5.88
N ASN A 86 7.26 -2.52 -4.74
CA ASN A 86 7.45 -1.10 -4.50
C ASN A 86 8.91 -0.72 -4.18
N SER A 87 9.77 -1.68 -3.87
CA SER A 87 11.22 -1.46 -3.86
C SER A 87 11.80 -1.03 -5.22
N GLU A 88 11.10 -1.24 -6.33
CA GLU A 88 11.54 -0.82 -7.67
C GLU A 88 11.74 0.70 -7.78
N TRP A 89 10.96 1.49 -7.04
CA TRP A 89 11.12 2.95 -6.96
C TRP A 89 11.64 3.40 -5.61
N TRP A 90 11.17 2.83 -4.49
CA TRP A 90 11.64 3.21 -3.17
C TRP A 90 13.14 2.94 -2.96
N GLY A 91 13.67 1.90 -3.58
CA GLY A 91 15.11 1.60 -3.55
C GLY A 91 15.99 2.57 -4.34
N LYS A 92 15.39 3.43 -5.17
CA LYS A 92 16.10 4.41 -6.03
C LYS A 92 15.93 5.86 -5.53
N MET A 93 14.92 6.11 -4.71
CA MET A 93 14.65 7.44 -4.16
C MET A 93 15.65 7.77 -3.06
N ASP A 94 16.17 8.97 -3.09
CA ASP A 94 17.05 9.51 -2.06
C ASP A 94 16.28 10.37 -1.03
N LEU A 95 17.00 10.88 -0.04
CA LEU A 95 16.42 11.73 1.00
C LEU A 95 15.78 13.01 0.42
N LYS A 96 16.34 13.58 -0.64
CA LYS A 96 15.80 14.77 -1.31
C LYS A 96 14.44 14.45 -1.92
N ASP A 97 14.31 13.29 -2.59
CA ASP A 97 13.05 12.85 -3.19
C ASP A 97 11.97 12.67 -2.12
N MET A 98 12.33 12.09 -0.98
CA MET A 98 11.42 11.93 0.16
C MET A 98 10.97 13.27 0.73
N ILE A 99 11.86 14.25 0.87
CA ILE A 99 11.50 15.59 1.34
C ILE A 99 10.55 16.26 0.34
N LEU A 100 10.83 16.17 -0.97
CA LEU A 100 9.97 16.74 -2.01
C LEU A 100 8.60 16.08 -2.07
N LEU A 101 8.52 14.77 -1.82
CA LEU A 101 7.25 14.06 -1.71
C LEU A 101 6.48 14.49 -0.44
N ALA A 102 7.14 14.51 0.71
CA ALA A 102 6.53 14.93 1.98
C ALA A 102 6.01 16.38 1.92
N ALA A 103 6.70 17.27 1.20
CA ALA A 103 6.24 18.64 0.99
C ALA A 103 4.94 18.78 0.20
N LYS A 104 4.52 17.71 -0.48
CA LYS A 104 3.23 17.68 -1.20
C LYS A 104 2.04 17.38 -0.29
N VAL A 105 2.24 17.04 0.97
CA VAL A 105 1.18 16.67 1.92
C VAL A 105 1.37 17.44 3.22
N THR A 106 0.30 17.95 3.81
CA THR A 106 0.37 18.66 5.09
C THR A 106 0.17 17.69 6.27
N TYR A 107 0.74 18.05 7.42
CA TYR A 107 0.48 17.33 8.67
C TYR A 107 -1.02 17.18 8.94
N SER A 108 -1.80 18.26 8.78
CA SER A 108 -3.26 18.21 9.02
C SER A 108 -3.99 17.22 8.11
N GLN A 109 -3.50 17.03 6.87
CA GLN A 109 -4.09 16.02 5.97
C GLN A 109 -3.81 14.61 6.45
N VAL A 110 -2.59 14.31 6.89
CA VAL A 110 -2.22 12.97 7.36
C VAL A 110 -2.84 12.67 8.72
N SER A 111 -2.79 13.62 9.67
CA SER A 111 -3.35 13.46 11.02
C SER A 111 -4.88 13.43 11.05
N ALA A 112 -5.56 13.78 9.93
CA ALA A 112 -7.00 13.65 9.79
C ALA A 112 -7.50 12.20 9.79
N ARG A 113 -6.62 11.22 9.62
CA ARG A 113 -6.92 9.80 9.69
C ARG A 113 -7.52 9.45 11.07
N GLU A 114 -8.61 8.70 11.06
CA GLU A 114 -9.41 8.49 12.27
C GLU A 114 -8.65 7.73 13.37
N ASP A 115 -7.85 6.72 13.00
CA ASP A 115 -7.03 5.99 13.96
C ASP A 115 -5.94 6.86 14.61
N PHE A 116 -5.34 7.80 13.88
CA PHE A 116 -4.42 8.78 14.48
C PHE A 116 -5.13 9.71 15.44
N LYS A 117 -6.31 10.23 15.08
CA LYS A 117 -7.13 11.05 15.99
C LYS A 117 -7.49 10.29 17.27
N ASN A 118 -7.91 9.03 17.12
CA ASN A 118 -8.28 8.18 18.25
C ASN A 118 -7.07 7.90 19.16
N ARG A 119 -5.90 7.64 18.59
CA ARG A 119 -4.66 7.44 19.36
C ARG A 119 -4.27 8.70 20.12
N ILE A 120 -4.28 9.88 19.48
CA ILE A 120 -4.01 11.17 20.15
C ILE A 120 -5.00 11.38 21.29
N ALA A 121 -6.31 11.20 21.06
CA ALA A 121 -7.34 11.40 22.06
C ALA A 121 -7.20 10.47 23.28
N ASN A 122 -6.65 9.27 23.09
CA ASN A 122 -6.41 8.29 24.13
C ASN A 122 -4.99 8.36 24.74
N GLY A 123 -4.19 9.36 24.39
CA GLY A 123 -2.83 9.53 24.92
C GLY A 123 -1.84 8.48 24.41
N HIS A 124 -2.10 7.86 23.27
CA HIS A 124 -1.19 6.92 22.62
C HIS A 124 -0.33 7.60 21.55
N ASP A 125 0.95 7.38 21.62
CA ASP A 125 1.89 7.89 20.64
C ASP A 125 1.86 7.10 19.32
N PHE A 126 2.31 7.76 18.26
CA PHE A 126 2.64 7.14 16.98
C PHE A 126 3.92 7.78 16.42
N THR A 127 4.62 7.04 15.59
CA THR A 127 5.92 7.47 15.05
C THR A 127 5.74 8.32 13.79
N ILE A 128 6.78 9.11 13.47
CA ILE A 128 6.87 9.80 12.17
C ILE A 128 6.81 8.80 11.00
N GLN A 129 7.38 7.61 11.19
CA GLN A 129 7.32 6.52 10.22
C GLN A 129 5.88 6.13 9.88
N GLU A 130 4.99 6.02 10.88
CA GLU A 130 3.59 5.71 10.67
C GLU A 130 2.85 6.84 9.92
N LEU A 131 3.22 8.10 10.15
CA LEU A 131 2.70 9.25 9.39
C LEU A 131 3.12 9.22 7.91
N LEU A 132 4.28 8.68 7.60
CA LEU A 132 4.75 8.56 6.22
C LEU A 132 4.04 7.45 5.44
N TYR A 133 3.52 6.42 6.10
CA TYR A 133 2.96 5.25 5.43
C TYR A 133 1.87 5.60 4.39
N PRO A 134 0.84 6.41 4.68
CA PRO A 134 -0.16 6.79 3.68
C PRO A 134 0.43 7.53 2.48
N ILE A 135 1.51 8.27 2.68
CA ILE A 135 2.22 9.01 1.63
C ILE A 135 2.98 8.03 0.73
N LEU A 136 3.62 7.03 1.32
CA LEU A 136 4.33 5.98 0.57
C LEU A 136 3.36 5.18 -0.28
N GLN A 137 2.27 4.68 0.28
CA GLN A 137 1.23 3.96 -0.47
C GLN A 137 0.63 4.84 -1.58
N GLY A 138 0.42 6.13 -1.29
CA GLY A 138 -0.10 7.07 -2.28
C GLY A 138 0.86 7.28 -3.46
N TYR A 139 2.17 7.34 -3.19
CA TYR A 139 3.17 7.47 -4.25
C TYR A 139 3.29 6.21 -5.11
N ASP A 140 3.01 5.03 -4.57
CA ASP A 140 2.93 3.79 -5.36
C ASP A 140 1.95 3.95 -6.54
N SER A 141 0.83 4.67 -6.35
CA SER A 141 -0.11 4.98 -7.43
C SER A 141 0.49 5.91 -8.48
N VAL A 142 1.31 6.87 -8.06
CA VAL A 142 2.05 7.78 -8.95
C VAL A 142 3.06 7.01 -9.78
N ALA A 143 3.89 6.18 -9.13
CA ALA A 143 4.94 5.38 -9.79
C ALA A 143 4.36 4.43 -10.85
N LEU A 144 3.20 3.85 -10.57
CA LEU A 144 2.49 2.92 -11.46
C LEU A 144 1.56 3.62 -12.45
N LYS A 145 1.31 4.93 -12.30
CA LYS A 145 0.27 5.67 -13.05
C LYS A 145 -1.07 4.94 -13.01
N ALA A 146 -1.48 4.55 -11.80
CA ALA A 146 -2.64 3.69 -11.62
C ALA A 146 -3.94 4.48 -11.85
N ASP A 147 -4.81 4.01 -12.77
CA ASP A 147 -6.13 4.60 -13.03
C ASP A 147 -7.12 4.23 -11.92
N VAL A 148 -6.99 3.01 -11.37
CA VAL A 148 -7.86 2.49 -10.30
C VAL A 148 -7.01 1.79 -9.24
N GLU A 149 -7.29 2.09 -7.98
CA GLU A 149 -6.71 1.39 -6.83
C GLU A 149 -7.80 0.68 -6.03
N PHE A 150 -7.56 -0.60 -5.70
CA PHE A 150 -8.43 -1.40 -4.87
C PHE A 150 -7.86 -1.55 -3.47
N GLY A 151 -8.76 -1.55 -2.49
CA GLY A 151 -8.46 -1.81 -1.08
C GLY A 151 -9.72 -2.15 -0.30
N GLY A 152 -9.58 -2.58 0.93
CA GLY A 152 -10.69 -2.69 1.87
C GLY A 152 -11.16 -1.29 2.32
N THR A 153 -12.32 -1.22 2.97
CA THR A 153 -12.83 0.05 3.54
C THR A 153 -11.90 0.65 4.60
N ASP A 154 -11.15 -0.19 5.28
CA ASP A 154 -10.08 0.20 6.20
C ASP A 154 -8.94 0.96 5.51
N GLN A 155 -8.78 0.80 4.20
CA GLN A 155 -7.77 1.47 3.37
C GLN A 155 -8.26 2.77 2.71
N GLU A 156 -9.52 3.16 2.89
CA GLU A 156 -10.13 4.31 2.20
C GLU A 156 -9.27 5.58 2.32
N PHE A 157 -8.76 5.88 3.51
CA PHE A 157 -7.90 7.04 3.72
C PHE A 157 -6.64 6.99 2.85
N ASN A 158 -5.97 5.85 2.80
CA ASN A 158 -4.75 5.67 2.01
C ASN A 158 -5.05 5.77 0.50
N LEU A 159 -6.17 5.22 0.04
CA LEU A 159 -6.62 5.32 -1.35
C LEU A 159 -6.89 6.78 -1.76
N LEU A 160 -7.57 7.54 -0.90
CA LEU A 160 -7.83 8.97 -1.11
C LEU A 160 -6.54 9.80 -1.08
N MET A 161 -5.58 9.44 -0.23
CA MET A 161 -4.24 10.04 -0.21
C MET A 161 -3.52 9.80 -1.54
N GLY A 162 -3.60 8.59 -2.09
CA GLY A 162 -3.06 8.25 -3.41
C GLY A 162 -3.58 9.18 -4.50
N ARG A 163 -4.89 9.37 -4.56
CA ARG A 163 -5.57 10.28 -5.48
C ARG A 163 -5.07 11.73 -5.35
N GLN A 164 -4.91 12.21 -4.13
CA GLN A 164 -4.41 13.57 -3.87
C GLN A 164 -2.96 13.73 -4.33
N ILE A 165 -2.11 12.74 -4.07
CA ILE A 165 -0.71 12.77 -4.48
C ILE A 165 -0.60 12.70 -6.00
N GLN A 166 -1.33 11.79 -6.67
CA GLN A 166 -1.36 11.71 -8.14
C GLN A 166 -1.71 13.08 -8.77
N LYS A 167 -2.76 13.73 -8.26
CA LYS A 167 -3.13 15.09 -8.72
C LYS A 167 -1.98 16.09 -8.59
N ARG A 168 -1.19 16.01 -7.51
CA ARG A 168 -0.03 16.90 -7.28
C ARG A 168 1.19 16.56 -8.13
N TYR A 169 1.18 15.39 -8.76
CA TYR A 169 2.14 14.98 -9.79
C TYR A 169 1.60 15.16 -11.22
N GLY A 170 0.43 15.82 -11.38
CA GLY A 170 -0.19 16.06 -12.70
C GLY A 170 -0.80 14.82 -13.33
N GLN A 171 -1.15 13.82 -12.53
CA GLN A 171 -1.90 12.63 -12.95
C GLN A 171 -3.37 12.80 -12.54
N GLU A 172 -4.29 12.37 -13.40
CA GLU A 172 -5.74 12.41 -13.16
C GLU A 172 -6.24 11.09 -12.58
#